data_0a80922e2444a3ed188fe9faf751fbe0
#
_entry.id   0a80922e2444a3ed188fe9faf751fbe0
#
_cell.length_a   1.000
_cell.length_b   1.000
_cell.length_c   1.000
_cell.angle_alpha   90.00
_cell.angle_beta   90.00
_cell.angle_gamma   90.00
#
_symmetry.space_group_name_H-M   'P 1'
#
loop_
_entity.id
_entity.type
_entity.pdbx_description
1 polymer ?
#
loop_
_entity_poly.entity_id
_entity_poly.type
_entity_poly.pdbx_seq_one_letter_code
_entity_poly.pdbx_strand_id
1 'polypeptide(L)'
;MANQSENYIKNATMRGDYAPCTSALNTPVQYANRQHQYYAKRTAQFIKARAQYASDFVQADVQGLVLDDFYKYVSTYIRFSDIASQSATGTKSVDDVKVILFQEPSIDYFPIGAKLQTMGSTWLCTNPSNISSVHTTAVVQRCNAAYSLYDYYGNILTEPIVVEKVTMASNDNSNPQNLVLMEGYFNVTCQLNENTRQLGQNQRIILGSKAYHITGFTDFIQEFTGNYDSVHVLRFSIRIEEPHPDDDLINHIANGGNYTFSAQLSGADKLNVGNTAQIAATFIKNGDEVESTEEYPLTWLWTSSDNAVAEVDANGNVTAKTAGNAVITATLQENTAISASVEITVEGAAHEPYVAYTSAIPQYIRQYMSATLTAAYFENGLPTEQAITWAYSGAESDNYTAQESGNAVTITCLGADDTSLTVTAMCAGQSASVEIKLEGY
;
A
#
# COMPACT_ATOMS: atom_id res chain seq x y z
N MET A 1 -9.98 -25.95 -12.50
CA MET A 1 -9.12 -25.52 -13.61
C MET A 1 -7.63 -25.44 -13.22
N ALA A 2 -7.28 -25.27 -11.94
CA ALA A 2 -5.89 -25.26 -11.46
C ALA A 2 -5.10 -26.57 -11.69
N ASN A 3 -5.79 -27.69 -11.91
CA ASN A 3 -5.14 -28.99 -12.12
C ASN A 3 -4.66 -29.27 -13.55
N GLN A 4 -4.99 -28.41 -14.52
CA GLN A 4 -4.57 -28.64 -15.92
C GLN A 4 -3.20 -27.99 -16.21
N SER A 5 -2.89 -26.84 -15.61
CA SER A 5 -1.63 -26.14 -15.82
C SER A 5 -0.43 -26.86 -15.16
N GLU A 6 -0.61 -27.35 -13.91
CA GLU A 6 0.42 -28.17 -13.26
C GLU A 6 0.68 -29.49 -13.99
N ASN A 7 -0.37 -30.10 -14.54
CA ASN A 7 -0.23 -31.31 -15.36
C ASN A 7 0.43 -31.02 -16.70
N TYR A 8 0.29 -29.81 -17.23
CA TYR A 8 0.91 -29.40 -18.48
C TYR A 8 2.43 -29.27 -18.33
N ILE A 9 2.88 -28.58 -17.29
CA ILE A 9 4.32 -28.44 -16.98
C ILE A 9 4.94 -29.80 -16.63
N LYS A 10 4.26 -30.61 -15.79
CA LYS A 10 4.72 -31.96 -15.44
C LYS A 10 4.76 -32.90 -16.62
N ASN A 11 3.82 -32.80 -17.54
CA ASN A 11 3.80 -33.63 -18.73
C ASN A 11 4.86 -33.21 -19.77
N ALA A 12 5.13 -31.92 -19.89
CA ALA A 12 6.22 -31.41 -20.72
C ALA A 12 7.59 -31.88 -20.18
N THR A 13 7.77 -31.85 -18.86
CA THR A 13 8.99 -32.32 -18.21
C THR A 13 9.17 -33.84 -18.22
N MET A 14 8.07 -34.60 -18.12
CA MET A 14 8.17 -36.08 -18.02
C MET A 14 8.23 -36.81 -19.35
N ARG A 15 7.66 -36.25 -20.40
CA ARG A 15 7.57 -36.98 -21.68
C ARG A 15 8.67 -36.66 -22.67
N GLY A 16 9.37 -35.53 -22.53
CA GLY A 16 10.20 -35.02 -23.61
C GLY A 16 9.39 -34.85 -24.91
N ASP A 17 8.08 -34.80 -24.78
CA ASP A 17 7.16 -34.45 -25.83
C ASP A 17 6.89 -32.96 -25.66
N TYR A 18 7.08 -32.22 -26.73
CA TYR A 18 6.83 -30.78 -26.72
C TYR A 18 5.36 -30.54 -26.41
N ALA A 19 5.11 -29.88 -25.31
CA ALA A 19 3.80 -29.35 -25.05
C ALA A 19 3.47 -28.34 -26.14
N PRO A 20 2.32 -28.45 -26.81
CA PRO A 20 1.95 -27.47 -27.81
C PRO A 20 1.83 -26.13 -27.14
N CYS A 21 2.69 -25.19 -27.49
CA CYS A 21 2.44 -23.80 -27.16
C CYS A 21 1.08 -23.42 -27.70
N THR A 22 0.30 -22.73 -26.89
CA THR A 22 -1.06 -22.32 -27.23
C THR A 22 -1.14 -21.31 -28.38
N SER A 23 0.01 -20.83 -28.88
CA SER A 23 0.06 -19.91 -30.03
C SER A 23 0.12 -20.68 -31.35
N ALA A 24 -0.59 -20.20 -32.35
CA ALA A 24 -0.59 -20.75 -33.70
C ALA A 24 0.81 -20.80 -34.37
N LEU A 25 1.79 -20.09 -33.79
CA LEU A 25 3.19 -20.07 -34.24
C LEU A 25 4.05 -21.19 -33.64
N ASN A 26 3.55 -21.85 -32.59
CA ASN A 26 4.27 -22.88 -31.86
C ASN A 26 3.69 -24.26 -32.09
N THR A 27 3.71 -24.71 -33.33
CA THR A 27 3.46 -26.13 -33.61
C THR A 27 4.64 -26.94 -33.05
N PRO A 28 4.36 -28.03 -32.30
CA PRO A 28 5.41 -28.91 -31.82
C PRO A 28 6.30 -29.35 -32.97
N VAL A 29 7.61 -29.34 -32.78
CA VAL A 29 8.51 -29.88 -33.79
C VAL A 29 8.20 -31.35 -33.98
N GLN A 30 7.67 -31.70 -35.16
CA GLN A 30 7.43 -33.08 -35.53
C GLN A 30 8.71 -33.68 -36.12
N TYR A 31 9.25 -34.66 -35.44
CA TYR A 31 10.41 -35.38 -35.95
C TYR A 31 9.98 -36.32 -37.09
N ALA A 32 10.74 -36.31 -38.17
CA ALA A 32 10.43 -37.10 -39.37
C ALA A 32 10.37 -38.61 -39.07
N ASN A 33 11.08 -39.07 -38.05
CA ASN A 33 11.06 -40.48 -37.64
C ASN A 33 11.58 -40.65 -36.18
N ARG A 34 11.38 -41.88 -35.63
CA ARG A 34 11.82 -42.22 -34.27
C ARG A 34 13.32 -42.09 -34.05
N GLN A 35 14.14 -42.22 -35.07
CA GLN A 35 15.57 -42.12 -34.98
C GLN A 35 16.00 -40.66 -34.73
N HIS A 36 15.40 -39.71 -35.46
CA HIS A 36 15.63 -38.29 -35.20
C HIS A 36 15.20 -37.86 -33.80
N GLN A 37 14.05 -38.35 -33.34
CA GLN A 37 13.61 -38.11 -31.97
C GLN A 37 14.59 -38.66 -30.92
N TYR A 38 15.11 -39.88 -31.14
CA TYR A 38 16.12 -40.45 -30.25
C TYR A 38 17.40 -39.60 -30.19
N TYR A 39 17.91 -39.17 -31.35
CA TYR A 39 19.10 -38.32 -31.38
C TYR A 39 18.86 -36.95 -30.75
N ALA A 40 17.71 -36.35 -30.97
CA ALA A 40 17.37 -35.07 -30.33
C ALA A 40 17.34 -35.20 -28.79
N LYS A 41 16.68 -36.24 -28.26
CA LYS A 41 16.66 -36.51 -26.81
C LYS A 41 18.06 -36.76 -26.25
N ARG A 42 18.89 -37.53 -26.95
CA ARG A 42 20.28 -37.78 -26.51
C ARG A 42 21.12 -36.52 -26.52
N THR A 43 20.97 -35.68 -27.55
CA THR A 43 21.67 -34.41 -27.63
C THR A 43 21.23 -33.44 -26.52
N ALA A 44 19.94 -33.36 -26.24
CA ALA A 44 19.39 -32.56 -25.15
C ALA A 44 19.96 -32.99 -23.78
N GLN A 45 20.00 -34.30 -23.53
CA GLN A 45 20.60 -34.86 -22.30
C GLN A 45 22.10 -34.54 -22.19
N PHE A 46 22.83 -34.62 -23.30
CA PHE A 46 24.24 -34.27 -23.34
C PHE A 46 24.48 -32.79 -23.06
N ILE A 47 23.66 -31.91 -23.63
CA ILE A 47 23.72 -30.46 -23.37
C ILE A 47 23.42 -30.17 -21.91
N LYS A 48 22.34 -30.76 -21.34
CA LYS A 48 21.99 -30.62 -19.93
C LYS A 48 23.13 -31.05 -19.02
N ALA A 49 23.75 -32.21 -19.28
CA ALA A 49 24.81 -32.74 -18.46
C ALA A 49 26.11 -31.89 -18.51
N ARG A 50 26.36 -31.22 -19.65
CA ARG A 50 27.58 -30.42 -19.85
C ARG A 50 27.41 -28.95 -19.56
N ALA A 51 26.19 -28.40 -19.57
CA ALA A 51 25.94 -26.99 -19.37
C ALA A 51 26.59 -26.47 -18.09
N GLN A 52 26.50 -27.20 -17.00
CA GLN A 52 27.04 -26.84 -15.70
C GLN A 52 28.57 -26.65 -15.64
N TYR A 53 29.30 -27.20 -16.64
CA TYR A 53 30.74 -27.07 -16.71
C TYR A 53 31.21 -25.95 -17.66
N ALA A 54 30.27 -25.24 -18.25
CA ALA A 54 30.58 -24.13 -19.13
C ALA A 54 30.90 -22.87 -18.29
N SER A 55 31.88 -22.09 -18.71
CA SER A 55 32.31 -20.85 -18.02
C SER A 55 31.24 -19.76 -18.03
N ASP A 56 30.29 -19.84 -18.95
CA ASP A 56 29.15 -18.95 -19.13
C ASP A 56 27.85 -19.48 -18.49
N PHE A 57 27.98 -20.48 -17.60
CA PHE A 57 26.85 -21.06 -16.87
C PHE A 57 26.54 -20.23 -15.63
N VAL A 58 25.34 -19.67 -15.58
CA VAL A 58 24.91 -18.76 -14.52
C VAL A 58 23.50 -19.05 -14.08
N GLN A 59 23.18 -18.68 -12.84
CA GLN A 59 21.81 -18.63 -12.35
C GLN A 59 21.15 -17.34 -12.81
N ALA A 60 19.89 -17.45 -13.17
CA ALA A 60 19.08 -16.31 -13.59
C ALA A 60 17.63 -16.47 -13.10
N ASP A 61 17.03 -15.36 -12.78
CA ASP A 61 15.60 -15.27 -12.51
C ASP A 61 14.90 -14.82 -13.79
N VAL A 62 13.97 -15.64 -14.28
CA VAL A 62 13.44 -15.53 -15.64
C VAL A 62 11.92 -15.49 -15.61
N GLN A 63 11.32 -14.56 -16.35
CA GLN A 63 9.87 -14.49 -16.59
C GLN A 63 9.47 -15.37 -17.79
N GLY A 64 8.15 -15.58 -17.94
CA GLY A 64 7.58 -16.27 -19.11
C GLY A 64 7.72 -17.79 -19.07
N LEU A 65 8.16 -18.38 -17.96
CA LEU A 65 8.24 -19.82 -17.77
C LEU A 65 7.00 -20.43 -17.10
N VAL A 66 6.10 -19.59 -16.57
CA VAL A 66 4.85 -19.99 -15.93
C VAL A 66 3.70 -19.66 -16.87
N LEU A 67 2.90 -20.64 -17.24
CA LEU A 67 1.82 -20.50 -18.24
C LEU A 67 0.72 -19.52 -17.82
N ASP A 68 0.35 -19.54 -16.53
CA ASP A 68 -0.77 -18.74 -16.03
C ASP A 68 -0.31 -17.38 -15.46
N ASP A 69 1.01 -17.15 -15.38
CA ASP A 69 1.58 -15.92 -14.86
C ASP A 69 2.90 -15.60 -15.58
N PHE A 70 2.76 -14.85 -16.66
CA PHE A 70 3.91 -14.44 -17.49
C PHE A 70 4.95 -13.62 -16.73
N TYR A 71 4.50 -12.78 -15.79
CA TYR A 71 5.38 -11.82 -15.10
C TYR A 71 6.10 -12.42 -13.89
N LYS A 72 5.77 -13.63 -13.50
CA LYS A 72 6.41 -14.32 -12.39
C LYS A 72 7.83 -14.74 -12.73
N TYR A 73 8.76 -14.38 -11.85
CA TYR A 73 10.14 -14.83 -11.95
C TYR A 73 10.31 -16.25 -11.43
N VAL A 74 11.05 -17.06 -12.18
CA VAL A 74 11.46 -18.42 -11.80
C VAL A 74 12.96 -18.52 -11.89
N SER A 75 13.60 -18.93 -10.80
CA SER A 75 15.05 -19.18 -10.79
C SER A 75 15.40 -20.42 -11.60
N THR A 76 16.27 -20.27 -12.56
CA THR A 76 16.78 -21.37 -13.40
C THR A 76 18.25 -21.17 -13.75
N TYR A 77 18.84 -22.18 -14.38
CA TYR A 77 20.22 -22.09 -14.85
C TYR A 77 20.25 -21.95 -16.37
N ILE A 78 21.06 -21.03 -16.83
CA ILE A 78 21.24 -20.75 -18.26
C ILE A 78 22.74 -20.68 -18.60
N ARG A 79 23.06 -20.91 -19.88
CA ARG A 79 24.29 -20.43 -20.44
C ARG A 79 24.05 -19.03 -21.01
N PHE A 80 24.99 -18.14 -20.77
CA PHE A 80 24.87 -16.73 -21.08
C PHE A 80 26.09 -16.30 -21.92
N SER A 81 25.94 -16.41 -23.24
CA SER A 81 27.04 -16.36 -24.20
C SER A 81 26.98 -15.14 -25.10
N ASP A 82 28.13 -14.70 -25.58
CA ASP A 82 28.22 -13.66 -26.59
C ASP A 82 27.65 -14.16 -27.94
N ILE A 83 27.13 -13.22 -28.74
CA ILE A 83 26.70 -13.53 -30.10
C ILE A 83 27.94 -13.67 -30.98
N ALA A 84 28.20 -14.88 -31.45
CA ALA A 84 29.44 -15.22 -32.22
C ALA A 84 29.59 -14.52 -33.57
N SER A 85 28.62 -13.76 -34.06
CA SER A 85 28.63 -13.23 -35.44
C SER A 85 28.19 -11.76 -35.59
N GLN A 86 28.18 -10.98 -34.54
CA GLN A 86 27.97 -9.54 -34.75
C GLN A 86 29.27 -8.85 -35.07
N SER A 87 29.54 -8.75 -36.37
CA SER A 87 30.34 -7.67 -36.95
C SER A 87 29.79 -6.37 -36.35
N ALA A 88 30.68 -5.57 -35.74
CA ALA A 88 30.33 -4.29 -35.13
C ALA A 88 29.87 -3.27 -36.21
N THR A 89 28.73 -3.54 -36.83
CA THR A 89 28.02 -2.57 -37.66
C THR A 89 27.16 -1.72 -36.77
N GLY A 90 27.80 -0.77 -36.17
CA GLY A 90 27.27 0.57 -35.80
C GLY A 90 26.45 0.57 -34.62
N THR A 91 26.12 0.60 -33.57
CA THR A 91 25.29 1.14 -32.51
C THR A 91 25.05 0.23 -31.29
N LYS A 92 25.26 -1.06 -31.38
CA LYS A 92 25.12 -1.98 -30.24
C LYS A 92 26.48 -2.43 -29.75
N SER A 93 26.73 -2.26 -28.46
CA SER A 93 27.87 -2.91 -27.80
C SER A 93 27.65 -4.42 -27.83
N VAL A 94 28.69 -5.20 -28.06
CA VAL A 94 28.67 -6.67 -27.97
C VAL A 94 28.23 -7.11 -26.56
N ASP A 95 28.54 -6.30 -25.57
CA ASP A 95 28.17 -6.55 -24.17
C ASP A 95 26.69 -6.33 -23.86
N ASP A 96 25.97 -5.62 -24.72
CA ASP A 96 24.57 -5.29 -24.52
C ASP A 96 23.60 -6.32 -25.13
N VAL A 97 24.13 -7.28 -25.93
CA VAL A 97 23.31 -8.32 -26.57
C VAL A 97 23.94 -9.68 -26.32
N LYS A 98 23.17 -10.60 -25.77
CA LYS A 98 23.62 -11.97 -25.43
C LYS A 98 22.67 -13.01 -26.01
N VAL A 99 23.19 -14.22 -26.18
CA VAL A 99 22.38 -15.42 -26.45
C VAL A 99 22.27 -16.21 -25.17
N ILE A 100 21.04 -16.56 -24.82
CA ILE A 100 20.78 -17.47 -23.72
C ILE A 100 20.44 -18.85 -24.24
N LEU A 101 20.81 -19.87 -23.49
CA LEU A 101 20.48 -21.26 -23.72
C LEU A 101 20.10 -21.86 -22.37
N PHE A 102 18.87 -22.38 -22.28
CA PHE A 102 18.39 -23.00 -21.06
C PHE A 102 19.06 -24.35 -20.82
N GLN A 103 19.44 -24.61 -19.56
CA GLN A 103 19.95 -25.91 -19.16
C GLN A 103 18.87 -26.99 -19.27
N GLU A 104 17.63 -26.65 -18.92
CA GLU A 104 16.53 -27.56 -18.93
C GLU A 104 15.95 -27.69 -20.34
N PRO A 105 16.13 -28.84 -21.01
CA PRO A 105 15.66 -29.01 -22.39
C PRO A 105 14.13 -29.12 -22.50
N SER A 106 13.41 -29.16 -21.40
CA SER A 106 11.94 -29.14 -21.40
C SER A 106 11.35 -27.73 -21.54
N ILE A 107 12.18 -26.69 -21.50
CA ILE A 107 11.75 -25.34 -21.81
C ILE A 107 11.73 -25.21 -23.34
N ASP A 108 10.54 -25.41 -23.92
CA ASP A 108 10.37 -25.44 -25.36
C ASP A 108 10.23 -24.06 -25.99
N TYR A 109 9.91 -23.06 -25.16
CA TYR A 109 9.59 -21.73 -25.61
C TYR A 109 10.06 -20.69 -24.59
N PHE A 110 10.67 -19.64 -25.09
CA PHE A 110 10.93 -18.44 -24.30
C PHE A 110 10.31 -17.25 -25.00
N PRO A 111 9.30 -16.59 -24.39
CA PRO A 111 8.49 -15.60 -25.09
C PRO A 111 9.25 -14.26 -25.28
N ILE A 112 8.91 -13.58 -26.36
CA ILE A 112 9.31 -12.18 -26.60
C ILE A 112 8.79 -11.32 -25.43
N GLY A 113 9.62 -10.39 -24.93
CA GLY A 113 9.27 -9.49 -23.84
C GLY A 113 9.49 -10.06 -22.44
N ALA A 114 9.84 -11.34 -22.30
CA ALA A 114 10.21 -11.89 -21.01
C ALA A 114 11.49 -11.22 -20.50
N LYS A 115 11.49 -10.84 -19.24
CA LYS A 115 12.65 -10.29 -18.55
C LYS A 115 13.48 -11.39 -17.91
N LEU A 116 14.75 -11.14 -17.83
CA LEU A 116 15.75 -11.99 -17.24
C LEU A 116 16.62 -11.14 -16.30
N GLN A 117 16.80 -11.58 -15.07
CA GLN A 117 17.71 -10.94 -14.11
C GLN A 117 18.90 -11.84 -13.87
N THR A 118 20.08 -11.36 -14.24
CA THR A 118 21.34 -12.06 -13.99
C THR A 118 22.51 -11.06 -13.99
N MET A 119 23.59 -11.38 -13.27
CA MET A 119 24.81 -10.57 -13.20
C MET A 119 24.56 -9.08 -12.86
N GLY A 120 23.58 -8.82 -11.97
CA GLY A 120 23.24 -7.46 -11.53
C GLY A 120 22.56 -6.59 -12.59
N SER A 121 22.10 -7.15 -13.70
CA SER A 121 21.44 -6.45 -14.79
C SER A 121 20.12 -7.11 -15.16
N THR A 122 19.20 -6.31 -15.68
CA THR A 122 17.95 -6.79 -16.29
C THR A 122 18.13 -6.85 -17.81
N TRP A 123 17.68 -7.94 -18.39
CA TRP A 123 17.73 -8.23 -19.80
C TRP A 123 16.33 -8.50 -20.33
N LEU A 124 16.07 -8.06 -21.55
CA LEU A 124 14.78 -8.25 -22.23
C LEU A 124 14.95 -9.20 -23.41
N CYS A 125 14.07 -10.20 -23.52
CA CYS A 125 14.03 -11.06 -24.69
C CYS A 125 13.46 -10.30 -25.87
N THR A 126 14.31 -10.04 -26.86
CA THR A 126 13.95 -9.27 -28.06
C THR A 126 13.73 -10.17 -29.28
N ASN A 127 14.29 -11.38 -29.27
CA ASN A 127 14.14 -12.33 -30.36
C ASN A 127 14.26 -13.77 -29.83
N PRO A 128 13.13 -14.47 -29.69
CA PRO A 128 13.14 -15.89 -29.34
C PRO A 128 13.60 -16.71 -30.55
N SER A 129 14.54 -17.60 -30.34
CA SER A 129 14.93 -18.59 -31.36
C SER A 129 14.32 -19.94 -31.02
N ASN A 130 13.06 -20.12 -31.35
CA ASN A 130 12.28 -21.33 -31.01
C ASN A 130 12.39 -22.43 -32.10
N ILE A 131 13.29 -22.24 -33.06
CA ILE A 131 13.43 -23.15 -34.21
C ILE A 131 14.35 -24.33 -33.90
N SER A 132 15.04 -24.31 -32.75
CA SER A 132 15.92 -25.40 -32.38
C SER A 132 15.10 -26.61 -31.92
N SER A 133 15.27 -27.71 -32.57
CA SER A 133 14.62 -28.99 -32.23
C SER A 133 15.20 -29.67 -30.99
N VAL A 134 16.23 -29.13 -30.38
CA VAL A 134 16.99 -29.76 -29.30
C VAL A 134 16.98 -28.99 -28.02
N HIS A 135 17.03 -27.69 -28.09
CA HIS A 135 17.02 -26.79 -26.92
C HIS A 135 16.58 -25.39 -27.33
N THR A 136 16.00 -24.69 -26.38
CA THR A 136 15.54 -23.30 -26.57
C THR A 136 16.69 -22.34 -26.39
N THR A 137 16.84 -21.46 -27.35
CA THR A 137 17.75 -20.32 -27.31
C THR A 137 16.99 -19.02 -27.51
N ALA A 138 17.48 -17.92 -26.98
CA ALA A 138 16.92 -16.61 -27.26
C ALA A 138 17.99 -15.54 -27.27
N VAL A 139 17.74 -14.48 -28.00
CA VAL A 139 18.56 -13.26 -27.93
C VAL A 139 17.92 -12.34 -26.92
N VAL A 140 18.74 -11.92 -25.96
CA VAL A 140 18.35 -10.98 -24.92
C VAL A 140 19.22 -9.72 -25.03
N GLN A 141 18.61 -8.59 -24.72
CA GLN A 141 19.25 -7.29 -24.76
C GLN A 141 19.22 -6.65 -23.38
N ARG A 142 20.34 -6.07 -22.95
CA ARG A 142 20.46 -5.41 -21.65
C ARG A 142 19.60 -4.16 -21.63
N CYS A 143 18.78 -4.01 -20.59
CA CYS A 143 18.10 -2.76 -20.32
C CYS A 143 19.12 -1.73 -19.86
N ASN A 144 19.26 -0.66 -20.63
CA ASN A 144 20.26 0.38 -20.42
C ASN A 144 19.69 1.71 -19.90
N ALA A 145 18.37 1.74 -19.74
CA ALA A 145 17.64 2.86 -19.15
C ALA A 145 16.44 2.34 -18.37
N ALA A 146 15.81 3.22 -17.63
CA ALA A 146 14.57 2.95 -16.92
C ALA A 146 13.57 4.09 -17.14
N TYR A 147 12.31 3.75 -17.28
CA TYR A 147 11.18 4.65 -17.34
C TYR A 147 10.45 4.60 -16.01
N SER A 148 10.15 5.75 -15.41
CA SER A 148 9.43 5.84 -14.15
C SER A 148 8.08 6.50 -14.34
N LEU A 149 7.09 6.01 -13.60
CA LEU A 149 5.72 6.55 -13.55
C LEU A 149 5.15 6.36 -12.15
N TYR A 150 4.10 7.13 -11.85
CA TYR A 150 3.29 6.83 -10.67
C TYR A 150 2.25 5.76 -11.00
N ASP A 151 2.07 4.83 -10.07
CA ASP A 151 0.91 3.95 -10.09
C ASP A 151 -0.36 4.69 -9.63
N TYR A 152 -1.46 3.95 -9.52
CA TYR A 152 -2.73 4.51 -9.07
C TYR A 152 -2.64 5.13 -7.66
N TYR A 153 -1.84 4.55 -6.78
CA TYR A 153 -1.67 4.93 -5.38
C TYR A 153 -0.54 5.92 -5.14
N GLY A 154 0.18 6.36 -6.18
CA GLY A 154 1.30 7.27 -6.07
C GLY A 154 2.64 6.61 -5.72
N ASN A 155 2.76 5.27 -5.82
CA ASN A 155 4.07 4.63 -5.75
C ASN A 155 4.82 4.86 -7.05
N ILE A 156 6.13 5.01 -6.96
CA ILE A 156 6.99 5.12 -8.12
C ILE A 156 7.28 3.72 -8.65
N LEU A 157 6.76 3.43 -9.84
CA LEU A 157 7.07 2.24 -10.59
C LEU A 157 8.18 2.55 -11.59
N THR A 158 9.17 1.66 -11.64
CA THR A 158 10.30 1.79 -12.56
C THR A 158 10.33 0.61 -13.51
N GLU A 159 10.18 0.88 -14.80
CA GLU A 159 10.20 -0.11 -15.85
C GLU A 159 11.57 -0.07 -16.56
N PRO A 160 12.36 -1.15 -16.53
CA PRO A 160 13.60 -1.25 -17.26
C PRO A 160 13.32 -1.36 -18.76
N ILE A 161 14.02 -0.54 -19.54
CA ILE A 161 13.84 -0.41 -20.99
C ILE A 161 15.18 -0.49 -21.73
N VAL A 162 15.09 -0.84 -23.00
CA VAL A 162 16.21 -0.80 -23.94
C VAL A 162 16.06 0.44 -24.81
N VAL A 163 17.07 1.30 -24.80
CA VAL A 163 17.10 2.53 -25.62
C VAL A 163 18.21 2.41 -26.65
N GLU A 164 17.88 2.55 -27.90
CA GLU A 164 18.79 2.46 -29.02
C GLU A 164 18.79 3.75 -29.83
N LYS A 165 19.95 4.20 -30.21
CA LYS A 165 20.10 5.36 -31.11
C LYS A 165 19.61 5.01 -32.52
N VAL A 166 18.77 5.86 -33.08
CA VAL A 166 18.33 5.71 -34.47
C VAL A 166 19.48 6.16 -35.40
N THR A 167 19.97 5.25 -36.25
CA THR A 167 20.89 5.56 -37.32
C THR A 167 20.18 5.32 -38.64
N MET A 168 19.99 6.36 -39.44
CA MET A 168 19.59 6.18 -40.84
C MET A 168 20.82 5.95 -41.67
N ALA A 169 20.94 4.73 -42.20
CA ALA A 169 21.88 4.49 -43.31
C ALA A 169 21.19 4.92 -44.60
N SER A 170 21.67 5.96 -45.22
CA SER A 170 21.30 6.26 -46.61
C SER A 170 21.99 5.24 -47.53
N ASN A 171 21.17 4.36 -48.13
CA ASN A 171 21.61 3.39 -49.12
C ASN A 171 21.74 4.01 -50.52
N ASP A 172 21.93 5.31 -50.64
CA ASP A 172 22.18 5.93 -51.92
C ASP A 172 23.65 5.75 -52.29
N ASN A 173 23.89 4.72 -53.09
CA ASN A 173 25.24 4.42 -53.64
C ASN A 173 25.82 5.54 -54.51
N SER A 174 25.08 6.62 -54.77
CA SER A 174 25.49 7.71 -55.61
C SER A 174 26.10 8.89 -54.84
N ASN A 175 25.94 8.94 -53.50
CA ASN A 175 26.51 10.01 -52.70
C ASN A 175 26.77 9.59 -51.23
N PRO A 176 27.99 9.12 -50.91
CA PRO A 176 28.34 8.60 -49.57
C PRO A 176 28.45 9.69 -48.48
N GLN A 177 28.11 10.92 -48.76
CA GLN A 177 28.34 12.05 -47.84
C GLN A 177 27.11 12.48 -47.02
N ASN A 178 25.95 11.91 -47.24
CA ASN A 178 24.75 12.29 -46.48
C ASN A 178 24.32 11.18 -45.49
N LEU A 179 25.14 10.92 -44.50
CA LEU A 179 24.68 10.26 -43.30
C LEU A 179 23.95 11.29 -42.44
N VAL A 180 22.65 11.42 -42.60
CA VAL A 180 21.83 12.23 -41.72
C VAL A 180 21.66 11.46 -40.41
N LEU A 181 22.51 11.77 -39.45
CA LEU A 181 22.30 11.38 -38.08
C LEU A 181 21.06 12.17 -37.57
N MET A 182 19.97 11.51 -37.33
CA MET A 182 18.86 12.13 -36.65
C MET A 182 19.23 12.31 -35.17
N GLU A 183 19.78 13.49 -34.87
CA GLU A 183 20.14 13.83 -33.49
C GLU A 183 18.87 13.89 -32.62
N GLY A 184 18.96 13.27 -31.46
CA GLY A 184 17.85 13.30 -30.48
C GLY A 184 16.69 12.32 -30.71
N TYR A 185 16.81 11.40 -31.69
CA TYR A 185 15.84 10.32 -31.89
C TYR A 185 16.39 8.99 -31.38
N PHE A 186 15.53 8.26 -30.67
CA PHE A 186 15.86 6.94 -30.13
C PHE A 186 14.68 5.98 -30.33
N ASN A 187 14.98 4.71 -30.49
CA ASN A 187 14.01 3.64 -30.41
C ASN A 187 14.05 3.04 -29.02
N VAL A 188 12.87 2.81 -28.45
CA VAL A 188 12.70 2.18 -27.15
C VAL A 188 12.03 0.84 -27.34
N THR A 189 12.55 -0.15 -26.65
CA THR A 189 11.93 -1.48 -26.53
C THR A 189 11.77 -1.79 -25.05
N CYS A 190 10.54 -2.11 -24.64
CA CYS A 190 10.24 -2.49 -23.27
C CYS A 190 9.26 -3.68 -23.22
N GLN A 191 9.08 -4.22 -22.04
CA GLN A 191 8.04 -5.21 -21.83
C GLN A 191 6.67 -4.55 -21.90
N LEU A 192 5.72 -5.19 -22.58
CA LEU A 192 4.31 -4.80 -22.55
C LEU A 192 3.68 -5.39 -21.29
N ASN A 193 3.38 -4.53 -20.31
CA ASN A 193 2.71 -4.85 -19.07
C ASN A 193 1.64 -3.79 -18.77
N GLU A 194 0.97 -3.86 -17.63
CA GLU A 194 -0.09 -2.90 -17.26
C GLU A 194 0.41 -1.46 -17.24
N ASN A 195 1.66 -1.24 -16.82
CA ASN A 195 2.26 0.09 -16.72
C ASN A 195 2.60 0.67 -18.10
N THR A 196 3.23 -0.13 -18.96
CA THR A 196 3.67 0.33 -20.29
C THR A 196 2.53 0.37 -21.30
N ARG A 197 1.44 -0.38 -21.08
CA ARG A 197 0.23 -0.35 -21.93
C ARG A 197 -0.47 1.01 -21.90
N GLN A 198 -0.26 1.79 -20.83
CA GLN A 198 -0.83 3.14 -20.68
C GLN A 198 -0.07 4.22 -21.49
N LEU A 199 1.10 3.90 -22.05
CA LEU A 199 1.89 4.84 -22.82
C LEU A 199 1.15 5.26 -24.09
N GLY A 200 1.02 6.57 -24.29
CA GLY A 200 0.36 7.18 -25.43
C GLY A 200 1.30 7.97 -26.34
N GLN A 201 0.86 8.20 -27.57
CA GLN A 201 1.55 9.10 -28.49
C GLN A 201 1.57 10.54 -27.93
N ASN A 202 2.66 11.25 -28.13
CA ASN A 202 2.96 12.59 -27.59
C ASN A 202 3.11 12.62 -26.05
N GLN A 203 3.06 11.48 -25.37
CA GLN A 203 3.37 11.42 -23.94
C GLN A 203 4.85 11.72 -23.73
N ARG A 204 5.14 12.47 -22.65
CA ARG A 204 6.50 12.79 -22.22
C ARG A 204 7.02 11.72 -21.27
N ILE A 205 8.31 11.45 -21.37
CA ILE A 205 9.05 10.57 -20.47
C ILE A 205 10.38 11.20 -20.09
N ILE A 206 10.87 10.91 -18.90
CA ILE A 206 12.20 11.33 -18.44
C ILE A 206 13.13 10.12 -18.44
N LEU A 207 14.25 10.25 -19.13
CA LEU A 207 15.33 9.26 -19.11
C LEU A 207 16.62 9.92 -18.64
N GLY A 208 17.10 9.51 -17.49
CA GLY A 208 18.20 10.19 -16.82
C GLY A 208 17.83 11.65 -16.50
N SER A 209 18.59 12.62 -17.03
CA SER A 209 18.34 14.05 -16.81
C SER A 209 17.69 14.75 -18.01
N LYS A 210 17.14 14.01 -18.96
CA LYS A 210 16.59 14.54 -20.20
C LYS A 210 15.14 14.15 -20.39
N ALA A 211 14.36 15.08 -20.94
CA ALA A 211 12.99 14.85 -21.34
C ALA A 211 12.92 14.39 -22.80
N TYR A 212 11.96 13.53 -23.06
CA TYR A 212 11.63 13.03 -24.39
C TYR A 212 10.13 12.98 -24.55
N HIS A 213 9.63 13.06 -25.78
CA HIS A 213 8.25 12.73 -26.10
C HIS A 213 8.19 11.52 -27.06
N ILE A 214 7.12 10.74 -26.92
CA ILE A 214 6.86 9.58 -27.77
C ILE A 214 6.32 10.06 -29.10
N THR A 215 7.05 9.76 -30.17
CA THR A 215 6.69 10.18 -31.53
C THR A 215 5.77 9.20 -32.24
N GLY A 216 5.85 7.92 -31.92
CA GLY A 216 4.99 6.88 -32.49
C GLY A 216 5.36 5.48 -32.02
N PHE A 217 4.42 4.56 -32.25
CA PHE A 217 4.57 3.14 -31.92
C PHE A 217 4.82 2.31 -33.18
N THR A 218 5.55 1.22 -33.06
CA THR A 218 5.89 0.31 -34.17
C THR A 218 5.28 -1.08 -34.02
N ASP A 219 4.19 -1.19 -33.25
CA ASP A 219 3.60 -2.48 -32.81
C ASP A 219 2.68 -3.12 -33.85
N PHE A 220 2.33 -2.41 -34.93
CA PHE A 220 1.39 -2.92 -35.93
C PHE A 220 1.81 -4.25 -36.60
N ILE A 221 3.10 -4.61 -36.49
CA ILE A 221 3.61 -5.91 -36.98
C ILE A 221 3.08 -7.08 -36.12
N GLN A 222 2.65 -6.81 -34.90
CA GLN A 222 2.19 -7.83 -33.95
C GLN A 222 0.74 -8.23 -34.17
N GLU A 223 -0.08 -7.34 -34.72
CA GLU A 223 -1.47 -7.64 -35.07
C GLU A 223 -1.61 -8.70 -36.15
N PHE A 224 -0.58 -8.84 -37.00
CA PHE A 224 -0.61 -9.80 -38.12
C PHE A 224 -0.51 -11.27 -37.69
N THR A 225 -0.04 -11.57 -36.50
CA THR A 225 0.12 -12.94 -36.01
C THR A 225 -1.12 -13.48 -35.32
N GLY A 226 -2.16 -12.67 -35.14
CA GLY A 226 -3.47 -13.10 -34.63
C GLY A 226 -3.48 -13.56 -33.16
N ASN A 227 -2.40 -13.37 -32.42
CA ASN A 227 -2.25 -13.85 -31.06
C ASN A 227 -1.69 -12.77 -30.14
N TYR A 228 -2.58 -11.88 -29.70
CA TYR A 228 -2.25 -10.77 -28.80
C TYR A 228 -1.64 -11.23 -27.46
N ASP A 229 -1.98 -12.43 -27.00
CA ASP A 229 -1.57 -12.95 -25.70
C ASP A 229 -0.12 -13.45 -25.65
N SER A 230 0.55 -13.56 -26.81
CA SER A 230 1.91 -14.10 -26.88
C SER A 230 3.01 -13.08 -27.09
N VAL A 231 2.68 -11.81 -27.26
CA VAL A 231 3.64 -10.76 -27.51
C VAL A 231 3.63 -9.75 -26.38
N HIS A 232 4.66 -9.80 -25.56
CA HIS A 232 4.80 -8.95 -24.40
C HIS A 232 5.89 -7.88 -24.61
N VAL A 233 5.99 -7.32 -25.82
CA VAL A 233 6.94 -6.24 -26.18
C VAL A 233 6.21 -5.05 -26.73
N LEU A 234 6.55 -3.88 -26.23
CA LEU A 234 6.15 -2.59 -26.74
C LEU A 234 7.39 -1.91 -27.37
N ARG A 235 7.24 -1.42 -28.60
CA ARG A 235 8.29 -0.67 -29.31
C ARG A 235 7.76 0.67 -29.75
N PHE A 236 8.52 1.71 -29.45
CA PHE A 236 8.17 3.07 -29.82
C PHE A 236 9.40 3.92 -30.04
N SER A 237 9.22 5.03 -30.75
CA SER A 237 10.29 6.01 -30.99
C SER A 237 10.07 7.23 -30.12
N ILE A 238 11.17 7.78 -29.62
CA ILE A 238 11.19 8.98 -28.79
C ILE A 238 12.09 10.03 -29.40
N ARG A 239 11.78 11.28 -29.13
CA ARG A 239 12.58 12.44 -29.51
C ARG A 239 12.89 13.29 -28.30
N ILE A 240 14.13 13.80 -28.23
CA ILE A 240 14.57 14.70 -27.18
C ILE A 240 13.72 15.98 -27.17
N GLU A 241 13.40 16.46 -25.99
CA GLU A 241 12.64 17.64 -25.70
C GLU A 241 13.28 18.41 -24.54
N GLU A 242 12.96 19.67 -24.39
CA GLU A 242 13.37 20.46 -23.23
C GLU A 242 12.64 20.02 -21.98
N PRO A 243 13.30 19.89 -20.82
CA PRO A 243 12.64 19.63 -19.55
C PRO A 243 11.63 20.74 -19.22
N HIS A 244 10.47 20.36 -18.70
CA HIS A 244 9.44 21.29 -18.23
C HIS A 244 9.62 21.61 -16.74
N PRO A 245 9.22 22.78 -16.23
CA PRO A 245 9.28 23.09 -14.81
C PRO A 245 8.56 22.08 -13.89
N ASP A 246 7.50 21.45 -14.43
CA ASP A 246 6.70 20.47 -13.70
C ASP A 246 7.30 19.03 -13.73
N ASP A 247 8.45 18.84 -14.37
CA ASP A 247 9.09 17.54 -14.42
C ASP A 247 9.81 17.23 -13.09
N ASP A 248 9.57 16.05 -12.56
CA ASP A 248 10.35 15.52 -11.44
C ASP A 248 11.60 14.79 -11.98
N LEU A 249 12.69 15.53 -12.09
CA LEU A 249 13.95 15.00 -12.58
C LEU A 249 14.65 14.08 -11.55
N ILE A 250 14.25 14.12 -10.28
CA ILE A 250 14.81 13.27 -9.22
C ILE A 250 14.24 11.86 -9.36
N ASN A 251 12.94 11.77 -9.50
CA ASN A 251 12.22 10.51 -9.64
C ASN A 251 12.05 10.08 -11.11
N HIS A 252 12.53 10.87 -12.04
CA HIS A 252 12.45 10.64 -13.51
C HIS A 252 11.00 10.51 -14.01
N ILE A 253 10.11 11.38 -13.50
CA ILE A 253 8.69 11.38 -13.87
C ILE A 253 8.34 12.66 -14.61
N ALA A 254 7.89 12.53 -15.86
CA ALA A 254 7.42 13.65 -16.65
C ALA A 254 6.14 14.23 -16.04
N ASN A 255 6.07 15.55 -15.91
CA ASN A 255 4.99 16.28 -15.24
C ASN A 255 4.75 15.80 -13.77
N GLY A 256 5.77 15.25 -13.13
CA GLY A 256 5.69 14.68 -11.78
C GLY A 256 5.24 15.69 -10.73
N GLY A 257 5.58 16.96 -10.91
CA GLY A 257 5.15 18.05 -10.02
C GLY A 257 3.65 18.33 -10.04
N ASN A 258 2.92 17.84 -11.05
CA ASN A 258 1.46 17.98 -11.14
C ASN A 258 0.70 16.82 -10.45
N TYR A 259 1.41 15.80 -9.99
CA TYR A 259 0.79 14.70 -9.26
C TYR A 259 0.93 14.93 -7.76
N THR A 260 -0.21 14.97 -7.09
CA THR A 260 -0.28 15.06 -5.63
C THR A 260 -1.09 13.89 -5.09
N PHE A 261 -0.57 13.26 -4.04
CA PHE A 261 -1.21 12.14 -3.36
C PHE A 261 -1.22 12.43 -1.87
N SER A 262 -2.38 12.37 -1.26
CA SER A 262 -2.53 12.64 0.18
C SER A 262 -3.70 11.86 0.75
N ALA A 263 -3.78 11.82 2.08
CA ALA A 263 -4.92 11.29 2.80
C ALA A 263 -5.54 12.40 3.64
N GLN A 264 -6.83 12.31 3.86
CA GLN A 264 -7.57 13.18 4.78
C GLN A 264 -8.43 12.33 5.71
N LEU A 265 -8.50 12.74 6.97
CA LEU A 265 -9.41 12.15 7.95
C LEU A 265 -10.56 13.11 8.22
N SER A 266 -11.76 12.55 8.36
CA SER A 266 -12.96 13.27 8.78
C SER A 266 -13.70 12.49 9.86
N GLY A 267 -14.21 13.20 10.88
CA GLY A 267 -14.91 12.58 12.00
C GLY A 267 -14.91 13.48 13.23
N ALA A 268 -15.35 12.96 14.36
CA ALA A 268 -15.37 13.68 15.63
C ALA A 268 -13.94 13.75 16.22
N ASP A 269 -13.54 14.94 16.66
CA ASP A 269 -12.28 15.21 17.36
C ASP A 269 -12.41 15.12 18.89
N LYS A 270 -13.67 15.03 19.41
CA LYS A 270 -13.97 14.92 20.83
C LYS A 270 -14.95 13.78 21.12
N LEU A 271 -14.66 13.00 22.12
CA LEU A 271 -15.51 11.88 22.58
C LEU A 271 -15.58 11.87 24.09
N ASN A 272 -16.73 11.46 24.64
CA ASN A 272 -16.83 11.15 26.07
C ASN A 272 -16.43 9.69 26.31
N VAL A 273 -15.87 9.42 27.48
CA VAL A 273 -15.54 8.05 27.91
C VAL A 273 -16.74 7.10 27.72
N GLY A 274 -16.51 5.97 27.06
CA GLY A 274 -17.52 4.96 26.73
C GLY A 274 -18.23 5.16 25.40
N ASN A 275 -18.02 6.28 24.71
CA ASN A 275 -18.60 6.54 23.41
C ASN A 275 -17.71 6.02 22.27
N THR A 276 -18.35 5.72 21.15
CA THR A 276 -17.70 5.36 19.89
C THR A 276 -18.05 6.37 18.80
N ALA A 277 -17.08 6.67 17.94
CA ALA A 277 -17.30 7.45 16.71
C ALA A 277 -16.53 6.83 15.56
N GLN A 278 -17.06 6.94 14.37
CA GLN A 278 -16.35 6.54 13.15
C GLN A 278 -15.55 7.70 12.60
N ILE A 279 -14.29 7.42 12.29
CA ILE A 279 -13.42 8.31 11.52
C ILE A 279 -13.34 7.73 10.10
N ALA A 280 -13.65 8.54 9.12
CA ALA A 280 -13.49 8.18 7.71
C ALA A 280 -12.14 8.66 7.18
N ALA A 281 -11.46 7.79 6.45
CA ALA A 281 -10.24 8.13 5.71
C ALA A 281 -10.55 8.23 4.22
N THR A 282 -10.08 9.29 3.59
CA THR A 282 -10.27 9.57 2.16
C THR A 282 -8.91 9.69 1.49
N PHE A 283 -8.73 9.03 0.35
CA PHE A 283 -7.57 9.19 -0.51
C PHE A 283 -7.81 10.33 -1.50
N ILE A 284 -6.85 11.25 -1.60
CA ILE A 284 -6.93 12.43 -2.47
C ILE A 284 -5.82 12.33 -3.51
N LYS A 285 -6.21 12.36 -4.78
CA LYS A 285 -5.31 12.35 -5.93
C LYS A 285 -5.53 13.61 -6.76
N ASN A 286 -4.50 14.42 -6.92
CA ASN A 286 -4.55 15.71 -7.67
C ASN A 286 -5.61 16.68 -7.15
N GLY A 287 -5.96 16.61 -5.88
CA GLY A 287 -6.97 17.43 -5.25
C GLY A 287 -8.40 16.86 -5.29
N ASP A 288 -8.63 15.77 -6.00
CA ASP A 288 -9.92 15.09 -6.07
C ASP A 288 -9.96 13.89 -5.14
N GLU A 289 -11.11 13.69 -4.48
CA GLU A 289 -11.37 12.49 -3.67
C GLU A 289 -11.54 11.26 -4.57
N VAL A 290 -10.93 10.15 -4.17
CA VAL A 290 -10.94 8.90 -4.92
C VAL A 290 -11.65 7.83 -4.11
N GLU A 291 -12.62 7.16 -4.72
CA GLU A 291 -13.35 6.05 -4.12
C GLU A 291 -12.63 4.70 -4.35
N SER A 292 -12.77 3.79 -3.39
CA SER A 292 -12.30 2.41 -3.53
C SER A 292 -13.14 1.66 -4.55
N THR A 293 -12.48 0.97 -5.47
CA THR A 293 -13.11 0.11 -6.50
C THR A 293 -12.59 -1.32 -6.40
N GLU A 294 -13.23 -2.27 -7.09
CA GLU A 294 -12.74 -3.65 -7.16
C GLU A 294 -11.38 -3.75 -7.86
N GLU A 295 -11.12 -2.89 -8.85
CA GLU A 295 -9.86 -2.85 -9.59
C GLU A 295 -8.75 -2.15 -8.79
N TYR A 296 -9.11 -1.10 -8.03
CA TYR A 296 -8.19 -0.31 -7.21
C TYR A 296 -8.73 -0.21 -5.78
N PRO A 297 -8.58 -1.26 -4.97
CA PRO A 297 -9.03 -1.24 -3.58
C PRO A 297 -8.19 -0.27 -2.75
N LEU A 298 -8.83 0.45 -1.83
CA LEU A 298 -8.18 1.30 -0.85
C LEU A 298 -8.33 0.66 0.52
N THR A 299 -7.23 0.17 1.07
CA THR A 299 -7.20 -0.50 2.38
C THR A 299 -6.48 0.37 3.40
N TRP A 300 -7.18 0.73 4.49
CA TRP A 300 -6.62 1.58 5.52
C TRP A 300 -6.13 0.78 6.71
N LEU A 301 -4.89 1.03 7.13
CA LEU A 301 -4.30 0.53 8.36
C LEU A 301 -4.44 1.60 9.44
N TRP A 302 -5.21 1.27 10.48
CA TRP A 302 -5.51 2.17 11.57
C TRP A 302 -4.62 1.91 12.78
N THR A 303 -4.13 2.98 13.40
CA THR A 303 -3.34 2.92 14.62
C THR A 303 -3.71 4.05 15.57
N SER A 304 -3.62 3.79 16.88
CA SER A 304 -3.75 4.79 17.92
C SER A 304 -2.42 4.98 18.63
N SER A 305 -2.07 6.21 18.97
CA SER A 305 -0.88 6.51 19.76
C SER A 305 -1.01 6.03 21.20
N ASP A 306 -2.25 5.93 21.73
CA ASP A 306 -2.54 5.42 23.07
C ASP A 306 -3.86 4.66 23.09
N ASN A 307 -3.79 3.33 23.00
CA ASN A 307 -4.95 2.43 23.06
C ASN A 307 -5.64 2.39 24.45
N ALA A 308 -5.02 2.94 25.49
CA ALA A 308 -5.67 3.05 26.78
C ALA A 308 -6.61 4.27 26.84
N VAL A 309 -6.35 5.31 26.08
CA VAL A 309 -7.21 6.49 25.93
C VAL A 309 -8.26 6.25 24.87
N ALA A 310 -7.86 5.91 23.65
CA ALA A 310 -8.76 5.65 22.53
C ALA A 310 -8.25 4.48 21.70
N GLU A 311 -9.09 3.49 21.48
CA GLU A 311 -8.79 2.34 20.63
C GLU A 311 -9.51 2.49 19.30
N VAL A 312 -8.83 2.14 18.19
CA VAL A 312 -9.41 2.15 16.85
C VAL A 312 -9.45 0.74 16.26
N ASP A 313 -10.55 0.39 15.61
CA ASP A 313 -10.68 -0.87 14.87
C ASP A 313 -10.27 -0.75 13.40
N ALA A 314 -10.30 -1.87 12.67
CA ALA A 314 -9.93 -1.92 11.24
C ALA A 314 -10.88 -1.11 10.33
N ASN A 315 -12.03 -0.69 10.79
CA ASN A 315 -13.01 0.09 10.05
C ASN A 315 -12.97 1.59 10.39
N GLY A 316 -12.04 2.02 11.24
CA GLY A 316 -11.93 3.41 11.70
C GLY A 316 -12.93 3.77 12.81
N ASN A 317 -13.56 2.80 13.49
CA ASN A 317 -14.37 3.08 14.67
C ASN A 317 -13.46 3.29 15.86
N VAL A 318 -13.52 4.47 16.45
CA VAL A 318 -12.75 4.86 17.63
C VAL A 318 -13.61 4.69 18.86
N THR A 319 -13.13 3.94 19.84
CA THR A 319 -13.76 3.74 21.15
C THR A 319 -12.97 4.48 22.22
N ALA A 320 -13.62 5.44 22.89
CA ALA A 320 -13.03 6.21 23.97
C ALA A 320 -13.04 5.41 25.29
N LYS A 321 -11.87 5.14 25.88
CA LYS A 321 -11.72 4.31 27.11
C LYS A 321 -11.48 5.12 28.37
N THR A 322 -10.52 6.02 28.34
CA THR A 322 -10.17 6.88 29.49
C THR A 322 -9.96 8.32 29.02
N ALA A 323 -10.18 9.28 29.94
CA ALA A 323 -9.96 10.68 29.63
C ALA A 323 -8.47 10.96 29.29
N GLY A 324 -8.23 11.74 28.25
CA GLY A 324 -6.92 12.05 27.74
C GLY A 324 -6.93 12.38 26.25
N ASN A 325 -5.74 12.49 25.63
CA ASN A 325 -5.59 12.73 24.21
C ASN A 325 -4.93 11.51 23.55
N ALA A 326 -5.41 11.13 22.39
CA ALA A 326 -4.80 10.11 21.54
C ALA A 326 -4.80 10.57 20.09
N VAL A 327 -3.75 10.25 19.35
CA VAL A 327 -3.64 10.52 17.91
C VAL A 327 -4.01 9.25 17.17
N ILE A 328 -5.06 9.31 16.36
CA ILE A 328 -5.47 8.24 15.46
C ILE A 328 -4.85 8.49 14.10
N THR A 329 -4.16 7.50 13.57
CA THR A 329 -3.50 7.56 12.26
C THR A 329 -4.06 6.49 11.35
N ALA A 330 -4.45 6.88 10.14
CA ALA A 330 -4.76 5.98 9.04
C ALA A 330 -3.62 6.04 8.01
N THR A 331 -3.12 4.88 7.63
CA THR A 331 -2.07 4.72 6.61
C THR A 331 -2.61 3.86 5.49
N LEU A 332 -2.44 4.28 4.23
CA LEU A 332 -2.87 3.49 3.09
C LEU A 332 -1.95 2.25 2.95
N GLN A 333 -2.53 1.06 2.91
CA GLN A 333 -1.78 -0.19 2.83
C GLN A 333 -1.02 -0.32 1.50
N GLU A 334 -1.64 0.13 0.42
CA GLU A 334 -1.11 0.08 -0.95
C GLU A 334 0.04 1.08 -1.17
N ASN A 335 0.10 2.15 -0.35
CA ASN A 335 1.21 3.11 -0.31
C ASN A 335 1.40 3.68 1.10
N THR A 336 2.30 3.10 1.85
CA THR A 336 2.55 3.47 3.26
C THR A 336 3.15 4.87 3.46
N ALA A 337 3.58 5.54 2.40
CA ALA A 337 3.99 6.95 2.47
C ALA A 337 2.78 7.89 2.61
N ILE A 338 1.57 7.42 2.31
CA ILE A 338 0.34 8.19 2.41
C ILE A 338 -0.36 7.86 3.72
N SER A 339 -0.38 8.83 4.61
CA SER A 339 -1.03 8.72 5.91
C SER A 339 -1.64 10.05 6.33
N ALA A 340 -2.65 9.97 7.18
CA ALA A 340 -3.25 11.14 7.82
C ALA A 340 -3.49 10.84 9.30
N SER A 341 -3.45 11.87 10.13
CA SER A 341 -3.62 11.73 11.57
C SER A 341 -4.62 12.77 12.08
N VAL A 342 -5.38 12.41 13.10
CA VAL A 342 -6.28 13.30 13.84
C VAL A 342 -6.09 13.09 15.33
N GLU A 343 -6.06 14.16 16.06
CA GLU A 343 -6.02 14.12 17.53
C GLU A 343 -7.45 14.00 18.06
N ILE A 344 -7.69 13.02 18.91
CA ILE A 344 -8.95 12.80 19.60
C ILE A 344 -8.77 13.15 21.06
N THR A 345 -9.60 14.09 21.56
CA THR A 345 -9.70 14.42 22.98
C THR A 345 -10.82 13.61 23.60
N VAL A 346 -10.48 12.75 24.55
CA VAL A 346 -11.46 11.99 25.33
C VAL A 346 -11.73 12.75 26.63
N GLU A 347 -12.95 13.24 26.75
CA GLU A 347 -13.42 13.91 27.97
C GLU A 347 -13.96 12.87 28.97
N GLY A 348 -13.76 13.13 30.28
CA GLY A 348 -14.35 12.29 31.33
C GLY A 348 -15.86 12.18 31.17
N ALA A 349 -16.45 11.10 31.66
CA ALA A 349 -17.88 10.95 31.65
C ALA A 349 -18.49 12.17 32.37
N ALA A 350 -19.37 12.89 31.70
CA ALA A 350 -20.14 13.95 32.35
C ALA A 350 -20.99 13.35 33.46
N HIS A 351 -20.62 13.62 34.71
CA HIS A 351 -21.47 13.24 35.83
C HIS A 351 -22.50 14.35 36.01
N GLU A 352 -23.76 13.93 36.07
CA GLU A 352 -24.85 14.85 36.50
C GLU A 352 -24.44 15.49 37.82
N PRO A 353 -24.57 16.83 37.93
CA PRO A 353 -24.25 17.48 39.19
C PRO A 353 -25.15 17.03 40.31
N TYR A 354 -24.59 16.85 41.49
CA TYR A 354 -25.31 16.44 42.68
C TYR A 354 -24.78 17.08 43.96
N VAL A 355 -25.63 17.10 45.00
CA VAL A 355 -25.24 17.48 46.35
C VAL A 355 -25.02 16.24 47.18
N ALA A 356 -23.96 16.18 47.96
CA ALA A 356 -23.70 15.10 48.90
C ALA A 356 -23.14 15.60 50.23
N TYR A 357 -23.46 14.88 51.34
CA TYR A 357 -22.81 15.11 52.62
C TYR A 357 -21.37 14.58 52.57
N THR A 358 -20.46 15.39 53.07
CA THR A 358 -19.03 15.05 53.13
C THR A 358 -18.56 14.69 54.54
N SER A 359 -19.39 14.92 55.56
CA SER A 359 -19.18 14.48 56.96
C SER A 359 -19.88 13.17 57.23
N ALA A 360 -19.49 12.51 58.32
CA ALA A 360 -20.26 11.40 58.87
C ALA A 360 -21.61 11.92 59.35
N ILE A 361 -22.67 11.19 59.07
CA ILE A 361 -24.04 11.50 59.48
C ILE A 361 -24.34 10.73 60.75
N PRO A 362 -24.61 11.41 61.89
CA PRO A 362 -24.97 10.75 63.11
C PRO A 362 -26.40 10.17 63.00
N GLN A 363 -26.66 9.02 63.56
CA GLN A 363 -28.01 8.43 63.62
C GLN A 363 -28.93 9.16 64.58
N TYR A 364 -28.35 9.73 65.67
CA TYR A 364 -29.05 10.51 66.67
C TYR A 364 -28.18 11.58 67.29
N ILE A 365 -28.79 12.64 67.78
CA ILE A 365 -28.15 13.70 68.62
C ILE A 365 -28.89 13.71 69.93
N ARG A 366 -28.17 13.47 71.07
CA ARG A 366 -28.75 13.51 72.42
C ARG A 366 -28.92 14.95 72.86
N GLN A 367 -29.89 15.13 73.81
CA GLN A 367 -30.15 16.44 74.37
C GLN A 367 -28.85 17.14 74.88
N TYR A 368 -28.71 18.42 74.58
CA TYR A 368 -27.55 19.26 74.84
C TYR A 368 -26.22 18.87 74.12
N MET A 369 -26.29 17.90 73.19
CA MET A 369 -25.15 17.57 72.33
C MET A 369 -25.35 18.19 70.95
N SER A 370 -24.20 18.38 70.23
CA SER A 370 -24.16 18.96 68.90
C SER A 370 -23.50 18.03 67.93
N ALA A 371 -23.92 18.09 66.67
CA ALA A 371 -23.25 17.42 65.55
C ALA A 371 -23.11 18.40 64.37
N THR A 372 -21.98 18.35 63.71
CA THR A 372 -21.73 19.20 62.56
C THR A 372 -21.79 18.36 61.28
N LEU A 373 -22.67 18.77 60.35
CA LEU A 373 -22.79 18.20 59.02
C LEU A 373 -22.12 19.13 58.04
N THR A 374 -21.37 18.55 57.07
CA THR A 374 -20.81 19.28 55.93
C THR A 374 -21.35 18.66 54.64
N ALA A 375 -21.65 19.51 53.68
CA ALA A 375 -22.07 19.06 52.34
C ALA A 375 -21.31 19.84 51.29
N ALA A 376 -21.20 19.24 50.10
CA ALA A 376 -20.59 19.86 48.94
C ALA A 376 -21.45 19.61 47.70
N TYR A 377 -21.39 20.55 46.79
CA TYR A 377 -21.92 20.39 45.43
C TYR A 377 -20.84 19.84 44.54
N PHE A 378 -21.12 18.79 43.83
CA PHE A 378 -20.20 18.08 42.93
C PHE A 378 -20.61 18.33 41.49
N GLU A 379 -19.64 18.81 40.69
CA GLU A 379 -19.70 18.88 39.24
C GLU A 379 -18.66 17.94 38.64
N ASN A 380 -19.09 17.09 37.72
CA ASN A 380 -18.18 16.07 37.11
C ASN A 380 -17.46 15.20 38.16
N GLY A 381 -18.13 14.92 39.29
CA GLY A 381 -17.56 14.11 40.36
C GLY A 381 -16.56 14.83 41.28
N LEU A 382 -16.26 16.11 41.04
CA LEU A 382 -15.37 16.91 41.88
C LEU A 382 -16.17 17.90 42.74
N PRO A 383 -15.78 18.08 44.02
CA PRO A 383 -16.43 19.08 44.88
C PRO A 383 -16.07 20.50 44.42
N THR A 384 -17.09 21.36 44.39
CA THR A 384 -16.92 22.77 44.04
C THR A 384 -17.03 23.67 45.32
N GLU A 385 -16.59 24.91 45.20
CA GLU A 385 -16.69 25.91 46.30
C GLU A 385 -18.08 26.61 46.35
N GLN A 386 -19.08 26.06 45.63
CA GLN A 386 -20.43 26.65 45.64
C GLN A 386 -21.04 26.57 47.01
N ALA A 387 -21.74 27.64 47.42
CA ALA A 387 -22.36 27.74 48.73
C ALA A 387 -23.62 26.82 48.82
N ILE A 388 -23.68 26.05 49.89
CA ILE A 388 -24.81 25.18 50.22
C ILE A 388 -25.82 26.00 51.02
N THR A 389 -27.08 25.89 50.67
CA THR A 389 -28.21 26.39 51.46
C THR A 389 -28.88 25.24 52.23
N TRP A 390 -29.27 25.50 53.46
CA TRP A 390 -29.79 24.48 54.35
C TRP A 390 -31.28 24.66 54.58
N ALA A 391 -32.03 23.57 54.65
CA ALA A 391 -33.41 23.56 55.04
C ALA A 391 -33.66 22.48 56.09
N TYR A 392 -34.60 22.73 56.97
CA TYR A 392 -34.90 21.86 58.11
C TYR A 392 -36.40 21.54 58.13
N SER A 393 -36.74 20.30 58.45
CA SER A 393 -38.14 19.84 58.58
C SER A 393 -38.24 18.65 59.52
N GLY A 394 -39.44 18.32 59.97
CA GLY A 394 -39.73 17.11 60.74
C GLY A 394 -39.78 17.30 62.29
N ALA A 395 -38.88 18.17 62.83
CA ALA A 395 -38.89 18.47 64.24
C ALA A 395 -39.38 19.92 64.52
N GLU A 396 -39.98 20.18 65.71
CA GLU A 396 -40.33 21.55 66.08
C GLU A 396 -39.09 22.41 66.33
N SER A 397 -39.19 23.70 66.00
CA SER A 397 -38.03 24.65 66.07
C SER A 397 -37.47 24.84 67.47
N ASP A 398 -38.27 24.52 68.54
CA ASP A 398 -37.88 24.64 69.93
C ASP A 398 -37.00 23.45 70.39
N ASN A 399 -37.00 22.36 69.63
CA ASN A 399 -36.22 21.16 69.95
C ASN A 399 -34.78 21.14 69.47
N TYR A 400 -34.37 22.09 68.56
CA TYR A 400 -33.03 22.17 68.07
C TYR A 400 -32.63 23.60 67.73
N THR A 401 -31.32 23.83 67.67
CA THR A 401 -30.74 25.01 66.97
C THR A 401 -29.84 24.58 65.86
N ALA A 402 -29.89 25.32 64.74
CA ALA A 402 -29.02 25.14 63.60
C ALA A 402 -28.13 26.36 63.42
N GLN A 403 -26.85 26.15 63.42
CA GLN A 403 -25.85 27.21 63.21
C GLN A 403 -25.15 26.93 61.87
N GLU A 404 -25.44 27.76 60.89
CA GLU A 404 -24.84 27.62 59.54
C GLU A 404 -23.50 28.39 59.47
N SER A 405 -22.48 27.76 58.85
CA SER A 405 -21.16 28.34 58.60
C SER A 405 -20.64 27.83 57.25
N GLY A 406 -20.92 28.58 56.20
CA GLY A 406 -20.58 28.15 54.84
C GLY A 406 -21.26 26.85 54.47
N ASN A 407 -20.45 25.88 54.02
CA ASN A 407 -20.96 24.52 53.61
C ASN A 407 -21.12 23.56 54.82
N ALA A 408 -21.11 24.08 56.03
CA ALA A 408 -21.30 23.32 57.24
C ALA A 408 -22.51 23.85 58.04
N VAL A 409 -23.21 22.95 58.73
CA VAL A 409 -24.23 23.29 59.69
C VAL A 409 -24.01 22.52 60.99
N THR A 410 -24.05 23.19 62.13
CA THR A 410 -24.00 22.56 63.45
C THR A 410 -25.40 22.52 64.03
N ILE A 411 -25.92 21.32 64.26
CA ILE A 411 -27.22 21.04 64.87
C ILE A 411 -26.98 20.76 66.36
N THR A 412 -27.66 21.48 67.24
CA THR A 412 -27.66 21.21 68.67
C THR A 412 -29.05 20.82 69.09
N CYS A 413 -29.21 19.67 69.75
CA CYS A 413 -30.47 19.21 70.30
C CYS A 413 -30.73 19.94 71.63
N LEU A 414 -31.91 20.64 71.76
CA LEU A 414 -32.33 21.39 72.92
C LEU A 414 -33.38 20.63 73.74
N GLY A 415 -34.27 20.00 73.06
CA GLY A 415 -35.34 19.20 73.62
C GLY A 415 -35.51 17.87 72.88
N ALA A 416 -36.09 16.86 73.52
CA ALA A 416 -36.21 15.59 72.86
C ALA A 416 -37.61 14.99 73.12
N ASP A 417 -38.40 14.96 72.09
CA ASP A 417 -39.62 14.20 72.00
C ASP A 417 -39.45 12.97 71.11
N ASP A 418 -38.22 12.42 71.04
CA ASP A 418 -37.88 11.32 70.11
C ASP A 418 -38.32 11.60 68.67
N THR A 419 -38.20 12.87 68.21
CA THR A 419 -38.59 13.32 66.90
C THR A 419 -37.46 13.22 65.95
N SER A 420 -37.72 13.02 64.63
CA SER A 420 -36.73 13.03 63.61
C SER A 420 -36.58 14.43 62.92
N LEU A 421 -35.40 14.96 62.88
CA LEU A 421 -35.05 16.17 62.12
C LEU A 421 -34.48 15.79 60.73
N THR A 422 -35.15 16.24 59.69
CA THR A 422 -34.63 16.14 58.34
C THR A 422 -33.85 17.39 58.01
N VAL A 423 -32.54 17.23 57.72
CA VAL A 423 -31.67 18.29 57.26
C VAL A 423 -31.44 18.13 55.77
N THR A 424 -31.73 19.14 54.98
CA THR A 424 -31.57 19.15 53.54
C THR A 424 -30.55 20.16 53.11
N ALA A 425 -29.49 19.69 52.42
CA ALA A 425 -28.49 20.53 51.78
C ALA A 425 -28.93 20.76 50.34
N MET A 426 -28.94 21.99 49.86
CA MET A 426 -29.38 22.40 48.52
C MET A 426 -28.36 23.31 47.85
N CYS A 427 -28.11 23.06 46.54
CA CYS A 427 -27.30 23.92 45.69
C CYS A 427 -27.71 23.72 44.21
N ALA A 428 -27.83 24.83 43.48
CA ALA A 428 -28.08 24.82 42.01
C ALA A 428 -29.24 23.88 41.57
N GLY A 429 -30.31 23.79 42.38
CA GLY A 429 -31.47 22.93 42.04
C GLY A 429 -31.34 21.44 42.44
N GLN A 430 -30.17 21.04 42.95
CA GLN A 430 -29.91 19.71 43.47
C GLN A 430 -30.05 19.71 45.00
N SER A 431 -30.44 18.60 45.59
CA SER A 431 -30.59 18.47 47.01
C SER A 431 -30.21 17.09 47.52
N ALA A 432 -29.72 17.05 48.77
CA ALA A 432 -29.49 15.83 49.51
C ALA A 432 -30.11 15.99 50.90
N SER A 433 -30.89 15.03 51.37
CA SER A 433 -31.56 15.07 52.68
C SER A 433 -31.06 13.94 53.56
N VAL A 434 -30.95 14.20 54.86
CA VAL A 434 -30.61 13.24 55.90
C VAL A 434 -31.55 13.38 57.07
N GLU A 435 -31.98 12.27 57.64
CA GLU A 435 -32.80 12.23 58.82
C GLU A 435 -31.97 11.86 60.06
N ILE A 436 -32.11 12.66 61.11
CA ILE A 436 -31.35 12.52 62.36
C ILE A 436 -32.36 12.48 63.51
N LYS A 437 -32.29 11.48 64.36
CA LYS A 437 -33.11 11.42 65.56
C LYS A 437 -32.59 12.38 66.63
N LEU A 438 -33.52 13.14 67.26
CA LEU A 438 -33.29 13.92 68.47
C LEU A 438 -33.74 13.10 69.69
N GLU A 439 -32.76 12.62 70.50
CA GLU A 439 -33.02 11.73 71.64
C GLU A 439 -32.95 12.49 72.95
N GLY A 440 -33.98 12.26 73.86
CA GLY A 440 -33.94 12.71 75.26
C GLY A 440 -32.96 11.94 76.11
N TYR A 441 -32.75 12.41 77.30
CA TYR A 441 -31.98 11.71 78.33
C TYR A 441 -32.64 10.43 78.77
#